data_b454a18fece553fa1904e8424b55514e
#
_entry.id   b454a18fece553fa1904e8424b55514e
#
_cell.length_a   1.000
_cell.length_b   1.000
_cell.length_c   1.000
_cell.angle_alpha   90.00
_cell.angle_beta   90.00
_cell.angle_gamma   90.00
#
_symmetry.space_group_name_H-M   'P 1'
#
loop_
_entity.id
_entity.type
_entity.pdbx_description
1 polymer ?
#
loop_
_entity_poly.entity_id
_entity_poly.type
_entity_poly.pdbx_seq_one_letter_code
_entity_poly.pdbx_strand_id
1 'polypeptide(L)'
;MSLSLRSPVLKIGLAAAVIMAATAGTMAGVSAASAPRAAPPPVDHQLCYNATAATFRVPPPVMLANQFGTFQPAIGPFAFHCNPVVKITPTATFPITNPNAHLGCWAITAPTQATHVVQVTNQFGTGILATGQPNLLCLPTWKSLTGPPRKKPNQPPGLNHFTCYPVSLQGGGYQPPPIMLQDEFAPQPVPAQVNPVPQELCLPTQKTVLTTGKVYKIINPAMHLLCFQVSPTPFLPAWDENQFGMSKVNILHTQWLCLPSTKKIIG
;
A
#
# COMPACT_ATOMS: atom_id res chain seq x y z
N MET A 1 -80.33 -6.58 25.31
CA MET A 1 -81.08 -5.74 26.26
C MET A 1 -80.44 -4.38 26.30
N SER A 2 -81.25 -3.40 25.95
CA SER A 2 -81.29 -1.96 26.25
C SER A 2 -80.12 -1.10 25.68
N LEU A 3 -80.33 -0.40 24.58
CA LEU A 3 -81.04 0.83 24.26
C LEU A 3 -80.71 2.03 25.19
N SER A 4 -80.09 3.10 24.61
CA SER A 4 -80.54 4.49 24.66
C SER A 4 -79.52 5.40 23.98
N LEU A 5 -79.76 5.91 22.81
CA LEU A 5 -80.37 7.14 22.34
C LEU A 5 -80.13 8.42 23.16
N ARG A 6 -79.43 9.41 22.58
CA ARG A 6 -79.92 10.74 22.17
C ARG A 6 -78.89 11.71 21.68
N SER A 7 -79.20 12.22 20.49
CA SER A 7 -78.67 13.46 19.87
C SER A 7 -79.28 14.72 20.55
N PRO A 8 -79.20 15.93 19.99
CA PRO A 8 -78.08 16.72 19.41
C PRO A 8 -77.99 18.11 20.05
N VAL A 9 -76.97 18.91 19.80
CA VAL A 9 -77.05 20.38 19.84
C VAL A 9 -76.14 21.02 18.81
N LEU A 10 -76.77 21.65 17.86
CA LEU A 10 -76.30 22.61 16.89
C LEU A 10 -75.89 23.91 17.58
N LYS A 11 -74.74 24.47 17.32
CA LYS A 11 -74.49 25.92 17.47
C LYS A 11 -73.57 26.46 16.36
N ILE A 12 -74.15 27.41 15.69
CA ILE A 12 -73.70 28.31 14.67
C ILE A 12 -72.64 29.28 15.27
N GLY A 13 -71.65 29.64 14.52
CA GLY A 13 -71.03 30.93 14.78
C GLY A 13 -69.59 31.15 14.35
N LEU A 14 -69.48 31.97 13.40
CA LEU A 14 -68.43 32.97 13.06
C LEU A 14 -67.27 32.52 12.18
N ALA A 15 -67.37 33.03 10.95
CA ALA A 15 -66.26 33.18 10.02
C ALA A 15 -65.23 34.20 10.52
N ALA A 16 -63.99 33.81 10.66
CA ALA A 16 -62.87 34.72 10.76
C ALA A 16 -61.94 34.47 9.59
N ALA A 17 -61.85 35.43 8.67
CA ALA A 17 -60.93 35.43 7.60
C ALA A 17 -59.50 35.66 8.15
N VAL A 18 -58.65 34.65 8.03
CA VAL A 18 -57.22 34.77 8.34
C VAL A 18 -56.50 34.97 7.03
N ILE A 19 -55.95 36.16 6.83
CA ILE A 19 -55.02 36.52 5.76
C ILE A 19 -53.72 35.75 6.03
N MET A 20 -53.44 34.73 5.20
CA MET A 20 -52.12 34.08 5.22
C MET A 20 -51.12 34.97 4.42
N ALA A 21 -50.25 35.63 5.15
CA ALA A 21 -49.02 36.19 4.55
C ALA A 21 -48.08 35.05 4.22
N ALA A 22 -47.87 34.79 2.93
CA ALA A 22 -46.86 33.87 2.44
C ALA A 22 -45.45 34.49 2.66
N THR A 23 -44.79 34.11 3.71
CA THR A 23 -43.34 34.36 3.87
C THR A 23 -42.61 33.30 3.06
N ALA A 24 -42.03 33.73 1.93
CA ALA A 24 -41.04 32.95 1.18
C ALA A 24 -39.81 32.73 2.03
N GLY A 25 -39.76 31.64 2.77
CA GLY A 25 -38.56 31.19 3.48
C GLY A 25 -37.57 30.66 2.45
N THR A 26 -36.47 31.42 2.19
CA THR A 26 -35.30 30.93 1.50
C THR A 26 -34.68 29.81 2.33
N MET A 27 -34.87 28.56 1.90
CA MET A 27 -34.13 27.42 2.42
C MET A 27 -32.65 27.62 2.03
N ALA A 28 -31.85 28.16 2.94
CA ALA A 28 -30.40 28.11 2.83
C ALA A 28 -30.01 26.63 2.94
N GLY A 29 -29.64 26.03 1.80
CA GLY A 29 -29.09 24.70 1.75
C GLY A 29 -27.82 24.66 2.59
N VAL A 30 -27.90 24.00 3.75
CA VAL A 30 -26.71 23.67 4.55
C VAL A 30 -25.95 22.61 3.77
N SER A 31 -24.94 23.03 2.98
CA SER A 31 -23.96 22.13 2.41
C SER A 31 -23.26 21.43 3.59
N ALA A 32 -23.58 20.17 3.82
CA ALA A 32 -22.82 19.34 4.75
C ALA A 32 -21.39 19.29 4.24
N ALA A 33 -20.49 20.05 4.89
CA ALA A 33 -19.07 19.94 4.66
C ALA A 33 -18.70 18.48 4.95
N SER A 34 -18.26 17.74 3.93
CA SER A 34 -17.73 16.39 4.09
C SER A 34 -16.58 16.46 5.11
N ALA A 35 -16.68 15.66 6.16
CA ALA A 35 -15.62 15.56 7.16
C ALA A 35 -14.27 15.29 6.45
N PRO A 36 -13.19 15.93 6.88
CA PRO A 36 -11.87 15.71 6.30
C PRO A 36 -11.58 14.20 6.35
N ARG A 37 -11.33 13.61 5.17
CA ARG A 37 -10.93 12.20 5.09
C ARG A 37 -9.65 12.05 5.90
N ALA A 38 -9.65 11.16 6.89
CA ALA A 38 -8.46 10.88 7.67
C ALA A 38 -7.26 10.63 6.74
N ALA A 39 -6.13 11.25 7.05
CA ALA A 39 -4.92 11.03 6.28
C ALA A 39 -4.62 9.52 6.26
N PRO A 40 -4.25 8.95 5.10
CA PRO A 40 -3.88 7.55 5.05
C PRO A 40 -2.74 7.28 6.03
N PRO A 41 -2.73 6.10 6.69
CA PRO A 41 -1.68 5.79 7.66
C PRO A 41 -0.30 5.90 7.03
N PRO A 42 0.71 6.34 7.79
CA PRO A 42 2.08 6.41 7.30
C PRO A 42 2.52 5.03 6.84
N VAL A 43 3.34 5.00 5.79
CA VAL A 43 3.92 3.77 5.26
C VAL A 43 5.21 3.49 6.00
N ASP A 44 5.37 2.27 6.50
CA ASP A 44 6.62 1.84 7.11
C ASP A 44 7.75 1.74 6.08
N HIS A 45 8.97 1.98 6.53
CA HIS A 45 10.16 1.61 5.78
C HIS A 45 10.17 0.09 5.61
N GLN A 46 10.64 -0.40 4.47
CA GLN A 46 10.75 -1.82 4.18
C GLN A 46 12.21 -2.22 4.02
N LEU A 47 12.67 -3.21 4.76
CA LEU A 47 13.96 -3.84 4.54
C LEU A 47 13.75 -5.13 3.76
N CYS A 48 14.26 -5.17 2.54
CA CYS A 48 14.06 -6.27 1.61
C CYS A 48 15.30 -7.15 1.52
N TYR A 49 15.07 -8.43 1.53
CA TYR A 49 16.05 -9.50 1.53
C TYR A 49 15.94 -10.30 0.25
N ASN A 50 17.05 -10.62 -0.38
CA ASN A 50 17.06 -11.68 -1.38
C ASN A 50 16.55 -12.97 -0.73
N ALA A 51 15.63 -13.64 -1.40
CA ALA A 51 15.01 -14.83 -0.88
C ALA A 51 14.60 -15.79 -1.99
N THR A 52 14.58 -17.09 -1.68
CA THR A 52 14.09 -18.13 -2.58
C THR A 52 13.00 -18.92 -1.90
N ALA A 53 11.92 -19.25 -2.62
CA ALA A 53 10.90 -20.15 -2.11
C ALA A 53 11.33 -21.60 -2.29
N ALA A 54 11.13 -22.43 -1.26
CA ALA A 54 11.43 -23.86 -1.32
C ALA A 54 10.55 -24.62 -2.33
N THR A 55 9.33 -24.10 -2.56
CA THR A 55 8.39 -24.64 -3.55
C THR A 55 7.83 -23.50 -4.37
N PHE A 56 8.04 -23.55 -5.69
CA PHE A 56 7.39 -22.63 -6.61
C PHE A 56 6.04 -23.21 -7.02
N ARG A 57 4.97 -22.50 -6.67
CA ARG A 57 3.65 -22.76 -7.25
C ARG A 57 3.42 -21.70 -8.32
N VAL A 58 3.03 -22.15 -9.53
CA VAL A 58 2.66 -21.22 -10.60
C VAL A 58 1.47 -20.38 -10.12
N PRO A 59 1.63 -19.08 -9.96
CA PRO A 59 0.53 -18.22 -9.53
C PRO A 59 -0.55 -18.16 -10.62
N PRO A 60 -1.82 -17.90 -10.25
CA PRO A 60 -2.85 -17.66 -11.25
C PRO A 60 -2.50 -16.42 -12.10
N PRO A 61 -2.92 -16.37 -13.37
CA PRO A 61 -2.72 -15.18 -14.19
C PRO A 61 -3.42 -13.97 -13.59
N VAL A 62 -2.75 -12.83 -13.63
CA VAL A 62 -3.24 -11.58 -13.04
C VAL A 62 -3.17 -10.44 -14.04
N MET A 63 -4.09 -9.48 -13.91
CA MET A 63 -4.01 -8.15 -14.53
C MET A 63 -3.54 -7.17 -13.47
N LEU A 64 -2.55 -6.35 -13.79
CA LEU A 64 -2.02 -5.29 -12.95
C LEU A 64 -2.38 -3.94 -13.52
N ALA A 65 -2.79 -2.99 -12.68
CA ALA A 65 -3.11 -1.62 -13.08
C ALA A 65 -2.54 -0.64 -12.04
N ASN A 66 -1.75 0.32 -12.50
CA ASN A 66 -1.21 1.41 -11.70
C ASN A 66 -1.13 2.72 -12.51
N GLN A 67 -0.45 3.73 -12.00
CA GLN A 67 -0.35 5.04 -12.68
C GLN A 67 0.41 5.01 -14.01
N PHE A 68 1.17 3.94 -14.31
CA PHE A 68 1.91 3.79 -15.57
C PHE A 68 1.16 2.97 -16.62
N GLY A 69 0.03 2.37 -16.25
CA GLY A 69 -0.81 1.64 -17.19
C GLY A 69 -1.37 0.33 -16.63
N THR A 70 -1.92 -0.45 -17.54
CA THR A 70 -2.53 -1.76 -17.26
C THR A 70 -1.89 -2.81 -18.14
N PHE A 71 -1.47 -3.94 -17.55
CA PHE A 71 -0.82 -5.03 -18.27
C PHE A 71 -0.99 -6.36 -17.54
N GLN A 72 -0.80 -7.43 -18.29
CA GLN A 72 -0.78 -8.80 -17.78
C GLN A 72 0.67 -9.33 -17.84
N PRO A 73 1.36 -9.51 -16.69
CA PRO A 73 2.69 -10.09 -16.66
C PRO A 73 2.67 -11.60 -16.64
N ALA A 74 3.76 -12.22 -17.07
CA ALA A 74 4.14 -13.56 -16.63
C ALA A 74 4.78 -13.47 -15.24
N ILE A 75 4.32 -14.30 -14.30
CA ILE A 75 4.88 -14.34 -12.93
C ILE A 75 6.01 -15.38 -12.91
N GLY A 76 7.18 -14.94 -12.53
CA GLY A 76 8.38 -15.75 -12.37
C GLY A 76 8.61 -16.20 -10.91
N PRO A 77 9.85 -16.55 -10.54
CA PRO A 77 10.17 -17.06 -9.23
C PRO A 77 10.01 -15.99 -8.13
N PHE A 78 9.87 -16.47 -6.89
CA PHE A 78 9.99 -15.64 -5.70
C PHE A 78 11.41 -15.06 -5.61
N ALA A 79 11.53 -13.77 -5.36
CA ALA A 79 12.81 -13.05 -5.43
C ALA A 79 13.17 -12.34 -4.12
N PHE A 80 12.19 -11.74 -3.45
CA PHE A 80 12.45 -10.96 -2.23
C PHE A 80 11.37 -11.17 -1.20
N HIS A 81 11.81 -11.14 0.07
CA HIS A 81 10.96 -10.94 1.23
C HIS A 81 11.29 -9.59 1.85
N CYS A 82 10.27 -8.78 2.19
CA CYS A 82 10.48 -7.48 2.83
C CYS A 82 9.76 -7.43 4.18
N ASN A 83 10.47 -6.94 5.18
CA ASN A 83 9.96 -6.66 6.52
C ASN A 83 9.76 -5.16 6.73
N PRO A 84 8.72 -4.74 7.48
CA PRO A 84 8.72 -3.42 8.07
C PRO A 84 9.95 -3.28 9.00
N VAL A 85 10.59 -2.13 8.98
CA VAL A 85 11.86 -1.91 9.68
C VAL A 85 11.85 -0.59 10.45
N VAL A 86 12.35 -0.61 11.67
CA VAL A 86 12.73 0.62 12.41
C VAL A 86 13.97 1.19 11.74
N LYS A 87 13.90 2.46 11.34
CA LYS A 87 15.05 3.21 10.84
C LYS A 87 15.44 4.28 11.85
N ILE A 88 16.69 4.27 12.26
CA ILE A 88 17.27 5.23 13.20
C ILE A 88 18.31 6.05 12.44
N THR A 89 18.18 7.36 12.51
CA THR A 89 19.16 8.35 12.00
C THR A 89 19.75 9.12 13.18
N PRO A 90 20.79 9.94 13.00
CA PRO A 90 21.32 10.77 14.07
C PRO A 90 20.31 11.73 14.70
N THR A 91 19.25 12.09 13.96
CA THR A 91 18.29 13.13 14.37
C THR A 91 16.87 12.59 14.62
N ALA A 92 16.55 11.34 14.22
CA ALA A 92 15.20 10.81 14.34
C ALA A 92 15.15 9.28 14.34
N THR A 93 14.13 8.75 15.02
CA THR A 93 13.74 7.33 14.93
C THR A 93 12.39 7.22 14.23
N PHE A 94 12.31 6.35 13.24
CA PHE A 94 11.10 6.02 12.48
C PHE A 94 10.64 4.62 12.90
N PRO A 95 9.66 4.52 13.80
CA PRO A 95 9.19 3.24 14.32
C PRO A 95 8.34 2.50 13.28
N ILE A 96 8.17 1.19 13.47
CA ILE A 96 7.19 0.38 12.74
C ILE A 96 5.79 0.74 13.23
N THR A 97 4.89 1.08 12.32
CA THR A 97 3.47 1.40 12.60
C THR A 97 2.56 0.21 12.33
N ASN A 98 2.93 -0.65 11.38
CA ASN A 98 2.21 -1.89 11.06
C ASN A 98 3.19 -3.09 11.05
N PRO A 99 3.30 -3.84 12.15
CA PRO A 99 4.23 -4.97 12.23
C PRO A 99 3.87 -6.14 11.31
N ASN A 100 2.69 -6.14 10.69
CA ASN A 100 2.28 -7.13 9.68
C ASN A 100 2.48 -6.64 8.23
N ALA A 101 3.14 -5.50 8.02
CA ALA A 101 3.37 -4.93 6.70
C ALA A 101 4.52 -5.63 5.95
N HIS A 102 4.50 -6.97 5.88
CA HIS A 102 5.46 -7.74 5.10
C HIS A 102 5.06 -7.81 3.63
N LEU A 103 6.06 -7.87 2.75
CA LEU A 103 5.87 -8.09 1.31
C LEU A 103 6.62 -9.34 0.86
N GLY A 104 5.95 -10.17 0.07
CA GLY A 104 6.60 -11.19 -0.74
C GLY A 104 6.62 -10.72 -2.18
N CYS A 105 7.80 -10.72 -2.82
CA CYS A 105 7.98 -10.20 -4.16
C CYS A 105 8.39 -11.32 -5.13
N TRP A 106 7.74 -11.32 -6.28
CA TRP A 106 8.01 -12.23 -7.41
C TRP A 106 8.60 -11.45 -8.56
N ALA A 107 9.58 -12.05 -9.22
CA ALA A 107 10.00 -11.56 -10.51
C ALA A 107 8.84 -11.62 -11.51
N ILE A 108 8.72 -10.62 -12.37
CA ILE A 108 7.73 -10.61 -13.43
C ILE A 108 8.39 -10.28 -14.78
N THR A 109 7.79 -10.78 -15.85
CA THR A 109 8.07 -10.34 -17.21
C THR A 109 6.80 -9.74 -17.77
N ALA A 110 6.83 -8.47 -18.12
CA ALA A 110 5.69 -7.74 -18.66
C ALA A 110 5.87 -7.49 -20.16
N PRO A 111 4.78 -7.30 -20.92
CA PRO A 111 4.85 -6.69 -22.24
C PRO A 111 5.54 -5.33 -22.13
N THR A 112 6.22 -4.89 -23.20
CA THR A 112 6.91 -3.60 -23.23
C THR A 112 5.98 -2.47 -22.83
N GLN A 113 6.38 -1.71 -21.83
CA GLN A 113 5.68 -0.53 -21.31
C GLN A 113 6.43 0.75 -21.72
N ALA A 114 5.71 1.87 -21.76
CA ALA A 114 6.35 3.18 -21.91
C ALA A 114 7.29 3.45 -20.72
N THR A 115 8.43 4.05 -20.99
CA THR A 115 9.28 4.62 -19.94
C THR A 115 8.69 5.94 -19.45
N HIS A 116 8.86 6.21 -18.17
CA HIS A 116 8.37 7.43 -17.55
C HIS A 116 9.51 8.18 -16.88
N VAL A 117 9.49 9.50 -17.00
CA VAL A 117 10.38 10.37 -16.23
C VAL A 117 9.59 10.91 -15.04
N VAL A 118 10.10 10.69 -13.85
CA VAL A 118 9.42 11.05 -12.60
C VAL A 118 10.34 11.81 -11.67
N GLN A 119 9.81 12.77 -10.94
CA GLN A 119 10.46 13.36 -9.80
C GLN A 119 10.02 12.60 -8.55
N VAL A 120 10.97 12.11 -7.78
CA VAL A 120 10.71 11.35 -6.54
C VAL A 120 11.41 12.03 -5.37
N THR A 121 10.66 12.24 -4.29
CA THR A 121 11.16 12.87 -3.06
C THR A 121 10.92 11.96 -1.88
N ASN A 122 11.93 11.79 -1.03
CA ASN A 122 11.85 11.12 0.26
C ASN A 122 12.81 11.76 1.28
N GLN A 123 13.04 11.09 2.40
CA GLN A 123 13.90 11.59 3.49
C GLN A 123 15.39 11.72 3.11
N PHE A 124 15.83 11.09 2.01
CA PHE A 124 17.22 11.19 1.56
C PHE A 124 17.44 12.30 0.53
N GLY A 125 16.37 12.88 -0.02
CA GLY A 125 16.45 13.96 -1.00
C GLY A 125 15.42 13.86 -2.11
N THR A 126 15.72 14.52 -3.22
CA THR A 126 14.88 14.57 -4.43
C THR A 126 15.72 14.26 -5.66
N GLY A 127 15.22 13.35 -6.49
CA GLY A 127 15.84 12.98 -7.75
C GLY A 127 14.84 12.93 -8.90
N ILE A 128 15.35 13.12 -10.11
CA ILE A 128 14.65 12.85 -11.37
C ILE A 128 15.10 11.49 -11.85
N LEU A 129 14.14 10.59 -12.05
CA LEU A 129 14.38 9.18 -12.37
C LEU A 129 13.70 8.82 -13.68
N ALA A 130 14.40 8.06 -14.54
CA ALA A 130 13.76 7.36 -15.65
C ALA A 130 13.47 5.91 -15.23
N THR A 131 12.26 5.42 -15.53
CA THR A 131 11.85 4.06 -15.19
C THR A 131 12.21 3.08 -16.31
N GLY A 132 12.62 1.87 -15.92
CA GLY A 132 12.72 0.71 -16.82
C GLY A 132 11.39 -0.03 -16.95
N GLN A 133 11.46 -1.28 -17.47
CA GLN A 133 10.31 -2.17 -17.53
C GLN A 133 9.98 -2.73 -16.15
N PRO A 134 8.69 -2.98 -15.83
CA PRO A 134 8.31 -3.57 -14.56
C PRO A 134 8.94 -4.97 -14.41
N ASN A 135 9.60 -5.21 -13.30
CA ASN A 135 10.35 -6.44 -13.04
C ASN A 135 9.91 -7.21 -11.79
N LEU A 136 9.17 -6.56 -10.87
CA LEU A 136 8.69 -7.20 -9.65
C LEU A 136 7.21 -6.92 -9.39
N LEU A 137 6.53 -7.93 -8.85
CA LEU A 137 5.21 -7.83 -8.22
C LEU A 137 5.35 -8.21 -6.75
N CYS A 138 5.11 -7.24 -5.85
CA CYS A 138 5.15 -7.44 -4.41
C CYS A 138 3.74 -7.51 -3.82
N LEU A 139 3.47 -8.54 -3.05
CA LEU A 139 2.17 -8.80 -2.41
C LEU A 139 2.28 -8.69 -0.90
N PRO A 140 1.26 -8.10 -0.24
CA PRO A 140 1.12 -8.22 1.22
C PRO A 140 1.16 -9.69 1.64
N THR A 141 2.02 -9.99 2.61
CA THR A 141 2.38 -11.35 2.97
C THR A 141 2.32 -11.52 4.50
N TRP A 142 1.72 -12.61 4.98
CA TRP A 142 1.87 -13.05 6.36
C TRP A 142 3.21 -13.78 6.50
N LYS A 143 3.94 -13.48 7.56
CA LYS A 143 5.21 -14.11 7.89
C LYS A 143 5.14 -14.86 9.21
N SER A 144 5.93 -15.93 9.33
CA SER A 144 6.18 -16.65 10.58
C SER A 144 7.61 -17.19 10.61
N LEU A 145 8.26 -17.07 11.75
CA LEU A 145 9.61 -17.63 11.98
C LEU A 145 9.58 -19.05 12.55
N THR A 146 8.46 -19.46 13.14
CA THR A 146 8.37 -20.73 13.93
C THR A 146 7.63 -21.85 13.22
N GLY A 147 7.14 -21.63 12.01
CA GLY A 147 6.40 -22.63 11.23
C GLY A 147 5.33 -22.01 10.33
N PRO A 148 4.54 -22.83 9.62
CA PRO A 148 3.49 -22.33 8.76
C PRO A 148 2.55 -21.40 9.52
N PRO A 149 2.25 -20.19 8.99
CA PRO A 149 1.25 -19.32 9.58
C PRO A 149 -0.07 -20.06 9.77
N ARG A 150 -0.72 -19.85 10.90
CA ARG A 150 -2.07 -20.39 11.10
C ARG A 150 -3.02 -19.69 10.12
N LYS A 151 -4.05 -20.41 9.64
CA LYS A 151 -5.05 -19.93 8.69
C LYS A 151 -5.49 -18.49 9.02
N LYS A 152 -5.10 -17.55 8.17
CA LYS A 152 -5.33 -16.12 8.28
C LYS A 152 -6.11 -15.62 7.04
N PRO A 153 -6.66 -14.38 7.06
CA PRO A 153 -7.14 -13.75 5.85
C PRO A 153 -6.08 -13.76 4.74
N ASN A 154 -6.51 -13.76 3.49
CA ASN A 154 -5.65 -13.92 2.31
C ASN A 154 -4.49 -12.91 2.20
N GLN A 155 -4.50 -11.83 2.99
CA GLN A 155 -3.42 -10.84 3.08
C GLN A 155 -3.50 -10.04 4.39
N PRO A 156 -2.37 -9.51 4.88
CA PRO A 156 -2.35 -8.51 5.93
C PRO A 156 -3.14 -7.25 5.52
N PRO A 157 -3.86 -6.61 6.45
CA PRO A 157 -4.56 -5.36 6.17
C PRO A 157 -3.61 -4.16 6.03
N GLY A 158 -4.07 -3.11 5.35
CA GLY A 158 -3.41 -1.80 5.33
C GLY A 158 -2.21 -1.66 4.39
N LEU A 159 -1.88 -2.68 3.60
CA LEU A 159 -0.75 -2.64 2.67
C LEU A 159 -1.21 -2.85 1.23
N ASN A 160 -0.70 -2.02 0.31
CA ASN A 160 -0.94 -2.17 -1.13
C ASN A 160 -0.19 -3.38 -1.70
N HIS A 161 -0.65 -3.85 -2.85
CA HIS A 161 0.23 -4.52 -3.79
C HIS A 161 1.10 -3.48 -4.47
N PHE A 162 2.31 -3.86 -4.87
CA PHE A 162 3.22 -2.98 -5.59
C PHE A 162 3.72 -3.65 -6.86
N THR A 163 3.84 -2.84 -7.92
CA THR A 163 4.68 -3.18 -9.06
C THR A 163 5.92 -2.31 -9.00
N CYS A 164 7.10 -2.93 -9.08
CA CYS A 164 8.37 -2.22 -9.02
C CYS A 164 9.00 -2.14 -10.41
N TYR A 165 9.72 -1.05 -10.61
CA TYR A 165 10.38 -0.68 -11.86
C TYR A 165 11.82 -0.32 -11.54
N PRO A 166 12.83 -0.92 -12.20
CA PRO A 166 14.19 -0.44 -12.14
C PRO A 166 14.24 1.04 -12.51
N VAL A 167 15.09 1.80 -11.86
CA VAL A 167 15.23 3.23 -12.14
C VAL A 167 16.67 3.62 -12.39
N SER A 168 16.85 4.66 -13.22
CA SER A 168 18.12 5.35 -13.41
C SER A 168 18.01 6.82 -13.04
N LEU A 169 18.98 7.32 -12.26
CA LEU A 169 19.04 8.71 -11.84
C LEU A 169 19.44 9.59 -13.04
N GLN A 170 18.61 10.57 -13.36
CA GLN A 170 18.81 11.52 -14.46
C GLN A 170 19.23 12.90 -13.96
N GLY A 171 18.90 13.25 -12.72
CA GLY A 171 19.25 14.52 -12.10
C GLY A 171 18.81 14.62 -10.66
N GLY A 172 19.31 15.63 -9.94
CA GLY A 172 19.13 15.72 -8.51
C GLY A 172 19.99 14.69 -7.77
N GLY A 173 19.54 14.23 -6.60
CA GLY A 173 20.26 13.18 -5.88
C GLY A 173 19.72 12.91 -4.49
N TYR A 174 20.27 11.87 -3.89
CA TYR A 174 19.92 11.41 -2.55
C TYR A 174 21.19 11.36 -1.70
N GLN A 175 21.05 11.74 -0.44
CA GLN A 175 22.14 11.79 0.54
C GLN A 175 21.71 11.05 1.81
N PRO A 176 21.78 9.71 1.83
CA PRO A 176 21.47 8.95 3.03
C PRO A 176 22.42 9.32 4.16
N PRO A 177 21.93 9.70 5.35
CA PRO A 177 22.79 9.84 6.52
C PRO A 177 23.25 8.45 7.00
N PRO A 178 24.22 8.37 7.92
CA PRO A 178 24.44 7.13 8.67
C PRO A 178 23.16 6.66 9.34
N ILE A 179 22.81 5.39 9.18
CA ILE A 179 21.58 4.82 9.73
C ILE A 179 21.85 3.53 10.48
N MET A 180 20.91 3.22 11.39
CA MET A 180 20.80 1.88 11.97
C MET A 180 19.41 1.33 11.62
N LEU A 181 19.34 0.02 11.37
CA LEU A 181 18.14 -0.71 11.02
C LEU A 181 17.85 -1.79 12.06
N GLN A 182 16.57 -2.00 12.37
CA GLN A 182 16.14 -3.02 13.31
C GLN A 182 14.81 -3.61 12.81
N ASP A 183 14.76 -4.93 12.67
CA ASP A 183 13.53 -5.66 12.33
C ASP A 183 13.45 -7.00 13.07
N GLU A 184 12.54 -7.87 12.68
CA GLU A 184 12.39 -9.17 13.34
C GLU A 184 13.56 -10.12 13.14
N PHE A 185 14.37 -9.95 12.08
CA PHE A 185 15.58 -10.76 11.85
C PHE A 185 16.78 -10.20 12.60
N ALA A 186 16.81 -8.89 12.83
CA ALA A 186 17.84 -8.20 13.60
C ALA A 186 17.18 -7.44 14.76
N PRO A 187 16.91 -8.10 15.91
CA PRO A 187 16.17 -7.51 17.03
C PRO A 187 16.95 -6.41 17.76
N GLN A 188 18.23 -6.23 17.46
CA GLN A 188 19.04 -5.09 17.89
C GLN A 188 19.36 -4.19 16.69
N PRO A 189 19.45 -2.87 16.89
CA PRO A 189 19.83 -1.95 15.83
C PRO A 189 21.20 -2.29 15.23
N VAL A 190 21.27 -2.45 13.91
CA VAL A 190 22.49 -2.78 13.17
C VAL A 190 22.86 -1.61 12.25
N PRO A 191 24.12 -1.13 12.26
CA PRO A 191 24.57 -0.12 11.31
C PRO A 191 24.38 -0.60 9.87
N ALA A 192 23.90 0.28 9.00
CA ALA A 192 23.71 -0.01 7.58
C ALA A 192 24.28 1.13 6.73
N GLN A 193 25.00 0.73 5.68
CA GLN A 193 25.43 1.65 4.63
C GLN A 193 24.44 1.60 3.47
N VAL A 194 23.96 2.75 3.05
CA VAL A 194 23.02 2.90 1.96
C VAL A 194 23.70 3.51 0.75
N ASN A 195 23.61 2.84 -0.39
CA ASN A 195 24.07 3.39 -1.65
C ASN A 195 23.13 4.55 -2.04
N PRO A 196 23.64 5.77 -2.34
CA PRO A 196 22.79 6.91 -2.68
C PRO A 196 22.08 6.78 -4.04
N VAL A 197 22.45 5.80 -4.87
CA VAL A 197 21.81 5.57 -6.16
C VAL A 197 20.61 4.66 -5.98
N PRO A 198 19.38 5.14 -6.26
CA PRO A 198 18.17 4.31 -6.16
C PRO A 198 18.17 3.20 -7.20
N GLN A 199 17.57 2.07 -6.86
CA GLN A 199 17.50 0.87 -7.70
C GLN A 199 16.11 0.59 -8.25
N GLU A 200 15.08 0.72 -7.40
CA GLU A 200 13.70 0.37 -7.74
C GLU A 200 12.73 1.43 -7.25
N LEU A 201 11.72 1.73 -8.08
CA LEU A 201 10.55 2.51 -7.70
C LEU A 201 9.33 1.62 -7.73
N CYS A 202 8.69 1.44 -6.58
CA CYS A 202 7.51 0.60 -6.43
C CYS A 202 6.24 1.45 -6.34
N LEU A 203 5.28 1.17 -7.22
CA LEU A 203 4.01 1.87 -7.32
C LEU A 203 2.88 1.04 -6.72
N PRO A 204 1.95 1.67 -5.97
CA PRO A 204 0.72 1.01 -5.55
C PRO A 204 -0.03 0.49 -6.78
N THR A 205 -0.46 -0.76 -6.73
CA THR A 205 -0.99 -1.48 -7.89
C THR A 205 -2.28 -2.20 -7.55
N GLN A 206 -3.31 -1.99 -8.36
CA GLN A 206 -4.49 -2.84 -8.36
C GLN A 206 -4.13 -4.17 -9.02
N LYS A 207 -4.52 -5.28 -8.38
CA LYS A 207 -4.36 -6.62 -8.94
C LYS A 207 -5.71 -7.29 -9.13
N THR A 208 -5.97 -7.81 -10.32
CA THR A 208 -7.14 -8.63 -10.63
C THR A 208 -6.69 -10.05 -10.93
N VAL A 209 -7.21 -11.04 -10.23
CA VAL A 209 -6.95 -12.46 -10.49
C VAL A 209 -7.88 -12.89 -11.62
N LEU A 210 -7.33 -13.24 -12.79
CA LEU A 210 -8.11 -13.47 -14.00
C LEU A 210 -8.96 -14.75 -13.94
N THR A 211 -8.55 -15.75 -13.17
CA THR A 211 -9.30 -17.00 -13.01
C THR A 211 -10.55 -16.88 -12.15
N THR A 212 -10.60 -15.88 -11.26
CA THR A 212 -11.71 -15.71 -10.30
C THR A 212 -12.41 -14.35 -10.40
N GLY A 213 -11.86 -13.42 -11.18
CA GLY A 213 -12.33 -12.03 -11.24
C GLY A 213 -12.08 -11.23 -9.97
N LYS A 214 -11.41 -11.79 -8.96
CA LYS A 214 -11.18 -11.10 -7.67
C LYS A 214 -10.25 -9.91 -7.84
N VAL A 215 -10.73 -8.73 -7.43
CA VAL A 215 -10.00 -7.46 -7.52
C VAL A 215 -9.47 -7.07 -6.14
N TYR A 216 -8.18 -6.77 -6.07
CA TYR A 216 -7.50 -6.18 -4.93
C TYR A 216 -7.18 -4.72 -5.27
N LYS A 217 -8.00 -3.82 -4.74
CA LYS A 217 -7.91 -2.38 -5.03
C LYS A 217 -6.72 -1.74 -4.33
N ILE A 218 -6.25 -0.62 -4.87
CA ILE A 218 -5.27 0.25 -4.21
C ILE A 218 -5.94 0.85 -2.97
N ILE A 219 -5.29 0.70 -1.80
CA ILE A 219 -5.75 1.23 -0.51
C ILE A 219 -5.28 2.67 -0.34
N ASN A 220 -4.00 2.92 -0.63
CA ASN A 220 -3.37 4.23 -0.54
C ASN A 220 -2.61 4.52 -1.84
N PRO A 221 -3.15 5.36 -2.74
CA PRO A 221 -2.52 5.67 -4.04
C PRO A 221 -1.25 6.55 -3.90
N ALA A 222 -1.04 7.20 -2.78
CA ALA A 222 0.17 8.00 -2.51
C ALA A 222 1.34 7.19 -1.94
N MET A 223 1.11 5.89 -1.66
CA MET A 223 2.10 4.99 -1.06
C MET A 223 3.09 4.49 -2.12
N HIS A 224 4.10 5.28 -2.44
CA HIS A 224 5.21 4.85 -3.29
C HIS A 224 6.40 4.46 -2.41
N LEU A 225 7.22 3.52 -2.87
CA LEU A 225 8.47 3.14 -2.22
C LEU A 225 9.62 3.35 -3.20
N LEU A 226 10.67 4.02 -2.76
CA LEU A 226 11.93 4.11 -3.50
C LEU A 226 12.98 3.31 -2.75
N CYS A 227 13.59 2.34 -3.43
CA CYS A 227 14.49 1.37 -2.84
C CYS A 227 15.94 1.67 -3.17
N PHE A 228 16.79 1.57 -2.17
CA PHE A 228 18.23 1.80 -2.23
C PHE A 228 18.96 0.55 -1.78
N GLN A 229 20.05 0.22 -2.42
CA GLN A 229 20.89 -0.89 -2.00
C GLN A 229 21.50 -0.61 -0.61
N VAL A 230 21.46 -1.64 0.26
CA VAL A 230 22.10 -1.61 1.58
C VAL A 230 23.15 -2.70 1.70
N SER A 231 24.07 -2.53 2.68
CA SER A 231 25.10 -3.53 2.96
C SER A 231 24.48 -4.90 3.26
N PRO A 232 25.00 -5.98 2.69
CA PRO A 232 24.45 -7.31 2.90
C PRO A 232 24.71 -7.83 4.32
N THR A 233 23.69 -8.40 4.95
CA THR A 233 23.75 -9.14 6.21
C THR A 233 23.07 -10.50 6.02
N PRO A 234 23.65 -11.64 6.45
CA PRO A 234 23.05 -12.96 6.28
C PRO A 234 21.92 -13.21 7.31
N PHE A 235 20.90 -14.01 6.95
CA PHE A 235 19.75 -14.29 7.80
C PHE A 235 19.18 -15.70 7.69
N LEU A 236 18.15 -15.98 8.52
CA LEU A 236 17.54 -17.29 8.74
C LEU A 236 16.29 -17.52 7.88
N PRO A 237 15.87 -18.78 7.65
CA PRO A 237 14.67 -19.08 6.90
C PRO A 237 13.39 -18.60 7.62
N ALA A 238 12.37 -18.25 6.84
CA ALA A 238 11.04 -17.86 7.30
C ALA A 238 9.94 -18.61 6.55
N TRP A 239 8.68 -18.45 6.98
CA TRP A 239 7.49 -18.92 6.28
C TRP A 239 6.67 -17.73 5.81
N ASP A 240 6.31 -17.72 4.53
CA ASP A 240 5.47 -16.71 3.91
C ASP A 240 4.15 -17.30 3.45
N GLU A 241 3.05 -16.60 3.74
CA GLU A 241 1.71 -16.91 3.23
C GLU A 241 1.06 -15.67 2.63
N ASN A 242 0.63 -15.79 1.39
CA ASN A 242 -0.08 -14.74 0.67
C ASN A 242 -1.05 -15.34 -0.35
N GLN A 243 -1.55 -14.54 -1.27
CA GLN A 243 -2.55 -14.94 -2.26
C GLN A 243 -2.06 -15.99 -3.26
N PHE A 244 -0.75 -16.17 -3.40
CA PHE A 244 -0.16 -17.21 -4.25
C PHE A 244 0.12 -18.51 -3.49
N GLY A 245 -0.18 -18.54 -2.20
CA GLY A 245 -0.05 -19.69 -1.32
C GLY A 245 0.98 -19.51 -0.23
N MET A 246 1.27 -20.59 0.46
CA MET A 246 2.24 -20.66 1.55
C MET A 246 3.52 -21.35 1.08
N SER A 247 4.67 -20.79 1.44
CA SER A 247 5.99 -21.35 1.15
C SER A 247 6.94 -21.12 2.30
N LYS A 248 7.82 -22.08 2.51
CA LYS A 248 9.05 -21.82 3.27
C LYS A 248 9.98 -21.03 2.36
N VAL A 249 10.48 -19.89 2.84
CA VAL A 249 11.40 -19.04 2.11
C VAL A 249 12.77 -19.05 2.80
N ASN A 250 13.81 -19.21 2.01
CA ASN A 250 15.18 -19.09 2.47
C ASN A 250 15.60 -17.64 2.28
N ILE A 251 15.82 -16.93 3.36
CA ILE A 251 16.32 -15.56 3.39
C ILE A 251 17.83 -15.64 3.24
N LEU A 252 18.39 -14.92 2.27
CA LEU A 252 19.82 -15.00 1.94
C LEU A 252 20.60 -13.85 2.57
N HIS A 253 20.29 -12.62 2.20
CA HIS A 253 20.94 -11.40 2.72
C HIS A 253 20.06 -10.19 2.44
N THR A 254 20.30 -9.09 3.16
CA THR A 254 19.69 -7.80 2.85
C THR A 254 20.07 -7.34 1.46
N GLN A 255 19.16 -6.71 0.77
CA GLN A 255 19.38 -6.14 -0.55
C GLN A 255 19.02 -4.68 -0.60
N TRP A 256 17.79 -4.33 -0.17
CA TRP A 256 17.27 -2.99 -0.30
C TRP A 256 16.64 -2.47 0.98
N LEU A 257 16.83 -1.17 1.19
CA LEU A 257 15.99 -0.36 2.07
C LEU A 257 15.05 0.47 1.19
N CYS A 258 13.74 0.23 1.30
CA CYS A 258 12.72 0.95 0.56
C CYS A 258 12.05 1.99 1.45
N LEU A 259 12.06 3.25 1.01
CA LEU A 259 11.54 4.39 1.76
C LEU A 259 10.21 4.84 1.20
N PRO A 260 9.26 5.19 2.08
CA PRO A 260 8.08 5.95 1.68
C PRO A 260 8.48 7.21 0.91
N SER A 261 7.89 7.41 -0.26
CA SER A 261 8.30 8.46 -1.19
C SER A 261 7.08 9.10 -1.86
N THR A 262 7.18 10.38 -2.18
CA THR A 262 6.23 11.08 -3.05
C THR A 262 6.74 11.06 -4.49
N LYS A 263 5.82 10.98 -5.45
CA LYS A 263 6.17 10.88 -6.87
C LYS A 263 5.32 11.84 -7.71
N LYS A 264 5.95 12.53 -8.68
CA LYS A 264 5.31 13.32 -9.71
C LYS A 264 5.82 12.88 -11.07
N ILE A 265 4.93 12.58 -12.02
CA ILE A 265 5.31 12.32 -13.43
C ILE A 265 5.63 13.66 -14.07
N ILE A 266 6.76 13.76 -14.79
CA ILE A 266 7.22 14.98 -15.43
C ILE A 266 7.54 14.81 -16.93
N GLY A 267 7.48 13.57 -17.43
CA GLY A 267 7.66 13.24 -18.84
C GLY A 267 7.36 11.76 -19.13
#